data_ddd8a5ff3408e2f94ce757269bfcc40e
#
_entry.id   ddd8a5ff3408e2f94ce757269bfcc40e
#
_cell.length_a   1.000
_cell.length_b   1.000
_cell.length_c   1.000
_cell.angle_alpha   90.00
_cell.angle_beta   90.00
_cell.angle_gamma   90.00
#
_symmetry.space_group_name_H-M   'P 1'
#
loop_
_entity.id
_entity.type
_entity.pdbx_description
1 polymer ?
#
loop_
_entity_poly.entity_id
_entity_poly.type
_entity_poly.pdbx_seq_one_letter_code
_entity_poly.pdbx_strand_id
1 'polypeptide(L)'
;KSTAYRLIYTLRQFGYVDQDEDTEKYYLGLKPLELSSIINERLDIKGIIRPYLEELSSKTGETIHLAVREGDEIVYIDKVESKHTVRMYSRIGARAPLYCTALGKCLLAFSSEDSIKRWTSKESFPQKTENTIKTGDELAREIERVKSQGYALDREEFEQGVKCIGVPILNRTGKAIAAISISIPTFRITEEKIEEFIPLLLKTSSEISEKLRYLQEVKGP
;
A
#
# COMPACT_ATOMS: atom_id res chain seq x y z
N LYS A 1 -4.49 36.76 -3.28
CA LYS A 1 -5.50 36.54 -2.20
C LYS A 1 -6.90 36.27 -2.76
N SER A 2 -7.37 36.98 -3.83
CA SER A 2 -8.74 36.77 -4.38
C SER A 2 -8.98 35.40 -5.01
N THR A 3 -8.00 34.80 -5.69
CA THR A 3 -8.15 33.48 -6.36
C THR A 3 -8.27 32.36 -5.34
N ALA A 4 -7.43 32.36 -4.31
CA ALA A 4 -7.50 31.34 -3.25
C ALA A 4 -8.84 31.38 -2.50
N TYR A 5 -9.32 32.61 -2.19
CA TYR A 5 -10.62 32.79 -1.54
C TYR A 5 -11.78 32.26 -2.40
N ARG A 6 -11.76 32.55 -3.72
CA ARG A 6 -12.78 32.03 -4.65
C ARG A 6 -12.78 30.49 -4.72
N LEU A 7 -11.61 29.86 -4.74
CA LEU A 7 -11.48 28.39 -4.72
C LEU A 7 -12.03 27.79 -3.44
N ILE A 8 -11.64 28.33 -2.28
CA ILE A 8 -12.14 27.87 -0.98
C ILE A 8 -13.66 28.07 -0.87
N TYR A 9 -14.16 29.23 -1.30
CA TYR A 9 -15.61 29.50 -1.34
C TYR A 9 -16.35 28.46 -2.19
N THR A 10 -15.84 28.17 -3.39
CA THR A 10 -16.42 27.12 -4.26
C THR A 10 -16.42 25.74 -3.59
N LEU A 11 -15.30 25.35 -3.00
CA LEU A 11 -15.20 24.07 -2.28
C LEU A 11 -16.19 23.99 -1.11
N ARG A 12 -16.41 25.11 -0.42
CA ARG A 12 -17.41 25.20 0.67
C ARG A 12 -18.83 25.04 0.15
N GLN A 13 -19.19 25.67 -0.97
CA GLN A 13 -20.52 25.54 -1.58
C GLN A 13 -20.86 24.09 -1.97
N PHE A 14 -19.83 23.30 -2.30
CA PHE A 14 -20.00 21.88 -2.65
C PHE A 14 -19.74 20.91 -1.48
N GLY A 15 -19.56 21.42 -0.24
CA GLY A 15 -19.39 20.61 0.96
C GLY A 15 -18.03 19.90 1.10
N TYR A 16 -17.02 20.28 0.31
CA TYR A 16 -15.66 19.74 0.42
C TYR A 16 -14.90 20.34 1.60
N VAL A 17 -15.18 21.58 1.91
CA VAL A 17 -14.55 22.37 2.98
C VAL A 17 -15.65 23.03 3.79
N ASP A 18 -15.45 23.14 5.08
CA ASP A 18 -16.28 23.93 5.98
C ASP A 18 -15.43 24.90 6.77
N GLN A 19 -16.06 25.85 7.49
CA GLN A 19 -15.37 26.86 8.26
C GLN A 19 -15.94 26.91 9.66
N ASP A 20 -15.08 26.86 10.64
CA ASP A 20 -15.41 27.05 12.05
C ASP A 20 -15.81 28.51 12.29
N GLU A 21 -16.98 28.74 12.85
CA GLU A 21 -17.53 30.10 13.04
C GLU A 21 -16.79 30.91 14.10
N ASP A 22 -16.19 30.23 15.09
CA ASP A 22 -15.48 30.90 16.19
C ASP A 22 -14.02 31.23 15.86
N THR A 23 -13.35 30.29 15.16
CA THR A 23 -11.91 30.42 14.86
C THR A 23 -11.61 30.86 13.44
N GLU A 24 -12.62 30.94 12.58
CA GLU A 24 -12.51 31.21 11.13
C GLU A 24 -11.61 30.21 10.37
N LYS A 25 -11.18 29.10 11.00
CA LYS A 25 -10.33 28.08 10.39
C LYS A 25 -11.14 27.18 9.48
N TYR A 26 -10.51 26.76 8.36
CA TYR A 26 -11.10 25.81 7.43
C TYR A 26 -10.76 24.38 7.80
N TYR A 27 -11.73 23.47 7.61
CA TYR A 27 -11.57 22.03 7.79
C TYR A 27 -12.29 21.28 6.66
N LEU A 28 -12.07 19.96 6.53
CA LEU A 28 -12.74 19.16 5.53
C LEU A 28 -14.22 19.00 5.86
N GLY A 29 -15.10 19.29 4.89
CA GLY A 29 -16.52 19.00 4.97
C GLY A 29 -16.84 17.50 4.78
N LEU A 30 -18.11 17.15 4.65
CA LEU A 30 -18.57 15.75 4.55
C LEU A 30 -18.49 15.17 3.12
N LYS A 31 -18.38 15.99 2.09
CA LYS A 31 -18.35 15.54 0.68
C LYS A 31 -17.25 14.52 0.38
N PRO A 32 -16.02 14.62 0.94
CA PRO A 32 -15.01 13.58 0.80
C PRO A 32 -15.44 12.19 1.30
N LEU A 33 -16.32 12.10 2.32
CA LEU A 33 -16.86 10.82 2.80
C LEU A 33 -17.81 10.17 1.77
N GLU A 34 -18.67 10.97 1.14
CA GLU A 34 -19.55 10.46 0.06
C GLU A 34 -18.71 9.93 -1.11
N LEU A 35 -17.69 10.68 -1.53
CA LEU A 35 -16.78 10.24 -2.60
C LEU A 35 -16.00 9.00 -2.21
N SER A 36 -15.57 8.91 -0.96
CA SER A 36 -14.90 7.70 -0.43
C SER A 36 -15.80 6.48 -0.50
N SER A 37 -17.11 6.64 -0.19
CA SER A 37 -18.09 5.54 -0.32
C SER A 37 -18.21 5.05 -1.77
N ILE A 38 -18.36 5.97 -2.74
CA ILE A 38 -18.43 5.63 -4.17
C ILE A 38 -17.16 4.94 -4.66
N ILE A 39 -15.99 5.41 -4.20
CA ILE A 39 -14.70 4.79 -4.53
C ILE A 39 -14.64 3.37 -3.93
N ASN A 40 -15.06 3.19 -2.69
CA ASN A 40 -15.08 1.88 -2.02
C ASN A 40 -16.05 0.90 -2.70
N GLU A 41 -17.20 1.36 -3.20
CA GLU A 41 -18.12 0.53 -3.98
C GLU A 41 -17.52 0.08 -5.32
N ARG A 42 -16.75 0.94 -5.99
CA ARG A 42 -16.00 0.59 -7.20
C ARG A 42 -14.80 -0.31 -6.93
N LEU A 43 -14.12 -0.10 -5.80
CA LEU A 43 -13.04 -0.94 -5.29
C LEU A 43 -13.63 -2.11 -4.48
N ASP A 44 -14.42 -2.98 -5.11
CA ASP A 44 -14.96 -4.22 -4.54
C ASP A 44 -13.86 -5.14 -3.93
N ILE A 45 -12.60 -4.82 -4.27
CA ILE A 45 -11.37 -5.43 -3.77
C ILE A 45 -11.26 -5.36 -2.24
N LYS A 46 -11.58 -4.22 -1.62
CA LYS A 46 -11.41 -4.04 -0.17
C LYS A 46 -12.29 -5.00 0.64
N GLY A 47 -13.58 -5.08 0.30
CA GLY A 47 -14.51 -5.99 0.97
C GLY A 47 -14.12 -7.47 0.82
N ILE A 48 -13.59 -7.83 -0.35
CA ILE A 48 -13.13 -9.19 -0.64
C ILE A 48 -11.87 -9.54 0.15
N ILE A 49 -10.92 -8.61 0.25
CA ILE A 49 -9.61 -8.85 0.88
C ILE A 49 -9.67 -8.73 2.41
N ARG A 50 -10.54 -7.90 2.97
CA ARG A 50 -10.61 -7.62 4.40
C ARG A 50 -10.60 -8.86 5.30
N PRO A 51 -11.37 -9.93 5.07
CA PRO A 51 -11.33 -11.15 5.90
C PRO A 51 -9.93 -11.80 5.94
N TYR A 52 -9.20 -11.77 4.83
CA TYR A 52 -7.84 -12.31 4.75
C TYR A 52 -6.84 -11.47 5.56
N LEU A 53 -6.99 -10.13 5.57
CA LEU A 53 -6.16 -9.26 6.41
C LEU A 53 -6.38 -9.53 7.88
N GLU A 54 -7.63 -9.75 8.29
CA GLU A 54 -8.00 -10.07 9.68
C GLU A 54 -7.44 -11.42 10.12
N GLU A 55 -7.51 -12.43 9.25
CA GLU A 55 -6.91 -13.74 9.49
C GLU A 55 -5.40 -13.66 9.63
N LEU A 56 -4.71 -12.94 8.71
CA LEU A 56 -3.27 -12.71 8.79
C LEU A 56 -2.89 -11.99 10.10
N SER A 57 -3.61 -10.93 10.46
CA SER A 57 -3.35 -10.19 11.71
C SER A 57 -3.56 -11.08 12.93
N SER A 58 -4.60 -11.94 12.92
CA SER A 58 -4.85 -12.90 14.01
C SER A 58 -3.73 -13.93 14.15
N LYS A 59 -3.18 -14.43 13.04
CA LYS A 59 -2.11 -15.43 13.04
C LYS A 59 -0.74 -14.86 13.40
N THR A 60 -0.45 -13.63 12.96
CA THR A 60 0.87 -13.01 13.13
C THR A 60 0.95 -12.11 14.36
N GLY A 61 -0.19 -11.57 14.82
CA GLY A 61 -0.24 -10.54 15.87
C GLY A 61 0.19 -9.15 15.40
N GLU A 62 0.56 -8.99 14.13
CA GLU A 62 1.17 -7.76 13.60
C GLU A 62 0.22 -6.94 12.72
N THR A 63 0.64 -5.72 12.37
CA THR A 63 -0.14 -4.85 11.49
C THR A 63 -0.08 -5.33 10.05
N ILE A 64 -1.25 -5.50 9.45
CA ILE A 64 -1.40 -5.88 8.04
C ILE A 64 -1.88 -4.66 7.27
N HIS A 65 -1.26 -4.41 6.12
CA HIS A 65 -1.66 -3.33 5.20
C HIS A 65 -2.12 -3.88 3.86
N LEU A 66 -3.05 -3.16 3.25
CA LEU A 66 -3.43 -3.30 1.85
C LEU A 66 -3.19 -1.96 1.15
N ALA A 67 -2.47 -2.00 0.04
CA ALA A 67 -2.22 -0.81 -0.77
C ALA A 67 -2.40 -1.08 -2.26
N VAL A 68 -2.69 -0.01 -2.99
CA VAL A 68 -2.71 0.03 -4.45
C VAL A 68 -1.66 1.02 -4.94
N ARG A 69 -1.30 0.93 -6.21
CA ARG A 69 -0.42 1.90 -6.84
C ARG A 69 -1.23 3.06 -7.42
N GLU A 70 -0.80 4.27 -7.17
CA GLU A 70 -1.29 5.47 -7.85
C GLU A 70 -0.12 6.33 -8.31
N GLY A 71 0.11 6.33 -9.62
CA GLY A 71 1.26 7.01 -10.21
C GLY A 71 2.60 6.40 -9.74
N ASP A 72 3.38 7.20 -9.06
CA ASP A 72 4.73 6.88 -8.58
C ASP A 72 4.78 6.48 -7.09
N GLU A 73 3.61 6.29 -6.46
CA GLU A 73 3.49 5.96 -5.04
C GLU A 73 2.51 4.81 -4.81
N ILE A 74 2.57 4.23 -3.62
CA ILE A 74 1.49 3.42 -3.08
C ILE A 74 0.52 4.30 -2.31
N VAL A 75 -0.75 3.87 -2.25
CA VAL A 75 -1.78 4.44 -1.37
C VAL A 75 -2.31 3.31 -0.48
N TYR A 76 -2.24 3.49 0.82
CA TYR A 76 -2.84 2.56 1.76
C TYR A 76 -4.36 2.67 1.71
N ILE A 77 -5.04 1.61 1.29
CA ILE A 77 -6.51 1.59 1.14
C ILE A 77 -7.21 0.83 2.27
N ASP A 78 -6.51 -0.05 2.97
CA ASP A 78 -7.00 -0.73 4.18
C ASP A 78 -5.86 -1.15 5.10
N LYS A 79 -6.18 -1.42 6.37
CA LYS A 79 -5.26 -1.99 7.36
C LYS A 79 -6.01 -2.73 8.46
N VAL A 80 -5.33 -3.70 9.06
CA VAL A 80 -5.70 -4.29 10.35
C VAL A 80 -4.57 -4.00 11.32
N GLU A 81 -4.86 -3.26 12.38
CA GLU A 81 -3.85 -2.88 13.36
C GLU A 81 -3.47 -4.03 14.27
N SER A 82 -2.18 -4.15 14.56
CA SER A 82 -1.66 -5.02 15.62
C SER A 82 -2.32 -4.68 16.96
N LYS A 83 -2.57 -5.70 17.77
CA LYS A 83 -3.03 -5.54 19.16
C LYS A 83 -1.92 -5.11 20.12
N HIS A 84 -0.67 -5.14 19.69
CA HIS A 84 0.46 -4.67 20.49
C HIS A 84 0.42 -3.15 20.66
N THR A 85 0.80 -2.67 21.85
CA THR A 85 0.87 -1.24 22.16
C THR A 85 1.88 -0.52 21.25
N VAL A 86 3.06 -1.11 21.05
CA VAL A 86 4.06 -0.60 20.12
C VAL A 86 3.83 -1.26 18.77
N ARG A 87 3.41 -0.48 17.78
CA ARG A 87 3.11 -0.93 16.42
C ARG A 87 3.42 0.16 15.41
N MET A 88 3.56 -0.22 14.14
CA MET A 88 3.69 0.77 13.07
C MET A 88 2.43 1.63 12.99
N TYR A 89 2.63 2.95 12.95
CA TYR A 89 1.54 3.89 12.74
C TYR A 89 1.39 4.20 11.24
N SER A 90 0.20 4.02 10.73
CA SER A 90 -0.17 4.34 9.35
C SER A 90 -1.59 4.90 9.29
N ARG A 91 -1.93 5.57 8.19
CA ARG A 91 -3.30 6.06 7.91
C ARG A 91 -3.78 5.54 6.57
N ILE A 92 -5.06 5.17 6.48
CA ILE A 92 -5.71 4.94 5.20
C ILE A 92 -5.68 6.26 4.43
N GLY A 93 -5.35 6.20 3.11
CA GLY A 93 -5.11 7.36 2.27
C GLY A 93 -3.68 7.91 2.33
N ALA A 94 -2.84 7.48 3.27
CA ALA A 94 -1.43 7.86 3.26
C ALA A 94 -0.70 7.26 2.06
N ARG A 95 0.37 7.92 1.64
CA ARG A 95 1.21 7.56 0.49
C ARG A 95 2.60 7.18 0.95
N ALA A 96 3.25 6.30 0.18
CA ALA A 96 4.64 5.95 0.39
C ALA A 96 5.32 5.61 -0.96
N PRO A 97 6.66 5.72 -1.05
CA PRO A 97 7.39 5.45 -2.28
C PRO A 97 7.32 3.99 -2.72
N LEU A 98 7.38 3.76 -4.04
CA LEU A 98 7.43 2.41 -4.62
C LEU A 98 8.75 1.69 -4.35
N TYR A 99 9.89 2.39 -4.38
CA TYR A 99 11.22 1.80 -4.43
C TYR A 99 11.75 1.29 -3.09
N CYS A 100 11.21 1.75 -1.97
CA CYS A 100 11.73 1.45 -0.62
C CYS A 100 10.67 0.91 0.36
N THR A 101 9.51 0.48 -0.16
CA THR A 101 8.48 -0.22 0.65
C THR A 101 8.26 -1.62 0.11
N ALA A 102 8.00 -2.60 0.97
CA ALA A 102 7.70 -3.96 0.52
C ALA A 102 6.49 -4.01 -0.43
N LEU A 103 5.42 -3.26 -0.11
CA LEU A 103 4.25 -3.11 -0.97
C LEU A 103 4.60 -2.51 -2.34
N GLY A 104 5.38 -1.43 -2.33
CA GLY A 104 5.76 -0.73 -3.55
C GLY A 104 6.63 -1.58 -4.47
N LYS A 105 7.62 -2.29 -3.92
CA LYS A 105 8.47 -3.20 -4.68
C LYS A 105 7.66 -4.34 -5.31
N CYS A 106 6.67 -4.89 -4.61
CA CYS A 106 5.75 -5.87 -5.17
C CYS A 106 4.92 -5.29 -6.34
N LEU A 107 4.32 -4.13 -6.14
CA LEU A 107 3.50 -3.47 -7.17
C LEU A 107 4.32 -3.10 -8.41
N LEU A 108 5.58 -2.73 -8.21
CA LEU A 108 6.49 -2.40 -9.31
C LEU A 108 6.98 -3.65 -10.03
N ALA A 109 7.39 -4.69 -9.32
CA ALA A 109 7.91 -5.93 -9.90
C ALA A 109 6.90 -6.62 -10.84
N PHE A 110 5.62 -6.55 -10.52
CA PHE A 110 4.54 -7.13 -11.32
C PHE A 110 3.73 -6.07 -12.11
N SER A 111 4.37 -4.94 -12.47
CA SER A 111 3.81 -3.93 -13.37
C SER A 111 4.22 -4.15 -14.83
N SER A 112 3.93 -3.22 -15.73
CA SER A 112 4.38 -3.30 -17.14
C SER A 112 5.90 -3.11 -17.24
N GLU A 113 6.50 -3.73 -18.25
CA GLU A 113 7.95 -3.60 -18.53
C GLU A 113 8.39 -2.15 -18.68
N ASP A 114 7.59 -1.32 -19.37
CA ASP A 114 7.87 0.11 -19.52
C ASP A 114 7.89 0.82 -18.16
N SER A 115 6.99 0.44 -17.24
CA SER A 115 6.98 0.99 -15.89
C SER A 115 8.24 0.57 -15.12
N ILE A 116 8.62 -0.70 -15.17
CA ILE A 116 9.83 -1.21 -14.52
C ILE A 116 11.05 -0.46 -15.10
N LYS A 117 11.18 -0.41 -16.43
CA LYS A 117 12.29 0.29 -17.11
C LYS A 117 12.37 1.76 -16.71
N ARG A 118 11.25 2.48 -16.63
CA ARG A 118 11.21 3.88 -16.18
C ARG A 118 11.78 4.05 -14.77
N TRP A 119 11.55 3.10 -13.87
CA TRP A 119 12.03 3.14 -12.49
C TRP A 119 13.50 2.71 -12.39
N THR A 120 13.89 1.67 -13.10
CA THR A 120 15.27 1.12 -13.06
C THR A 120 16.27 1.96 -13.85
N SER A 121 15.83 2.88 -14.72
CA SER A 121 16.70 3.84 -15.41
C SER A 121 16.95 5.13 -14.63
N LYS A 122 16.38 5.31 -13.43
CA LYS A 122 16.65 6.48 -12.59
C LYS A 122 18.07 6.42 -12.01
N GLU A 123 18.79 7.52 -12.05
CA GLU A 123 20.16 7.60 -11.51
C GLU A 123 20.18 7.45 -9.98
N SER A 124 19.21 8.04 -9.30
CA SER A 124 19.16 8.00 -7.84
C SER A 124 17.74 8.12 -7.28
N PHE A 125 17.58 7.72 -6.02
CA PHE A 125 16.36 7.86 -5.25
C PHE A 125 16.59 8.68 -3.97
N PRO A 126 15.58 9.46 -3.51
CA PRO A 126 15.62 10.13 -2.22
C PRO A 126 15.81 9.12 -1.08
N GLN A 127 16.80 9.32 -0.24
CA GLN A 127 17.05 8.46 0.90
C GLN A 127 16.07 8.76 2.04
N LYS A 128 15.51 7.71 2.62
CA LYS A 128 14.66 7.75 3.82
C LYS A 128 15.42 7.26 5.05
N THR A 129 16.26 6.25 4.85
CA THR A 129 17.15 5.65 5.85
C THR A 129 18.49 5.32 5.19
N GLU A 130 19.44 4.83 5.97
CA GLU A 130 20.72 4.33 5.44
C GLU A 130 20.56 3.12 4.51
N ASN A 131 19.50 2.32 4.73
CA ASN A 131 19.20 1.09 3.99
C ASN A 131 18.35 1.32 2.74
N THR A 132 17.88 2.55 2.50
CA THR A 132 17.08 2.86 1.31
C THR A 132 17.84 2.52 0.04
N ILE A 133 17.18 1.82 -0.91
CA ILE A 133 17.67 1.60 -2.26
C ILE A 133 18.06 2.95 -2.89
N LYS A 134 19.28 3.08 -3.40
CA LYS A 134 19.86 4.36 -3.81
C LYS A 134 19.76 4.62 -5.30
N THR A 135 19.86 3.57 -6.12
CA THR A 135 19.96 3.67 -7.58
C THR A 135 18.98 2.77 -8.32
N GLY A 136 18.74 3.08 -9.60
CA GLY A 136 17.92 2.23 -10.47
C GLY A 136 18.50 0.84 -10.65
N ASP A 137 19.81 0.69 -10.68
CA ASP A 137 20.48 -0.62 -10.79
C ASP A 137 20.27 -1.48 -9.54
N GLU A 138 20.30 -0.89 -8.35
CA GLU A 138 19.94 -1.59 -7.10
C GLU A 138 18.49 -2.02 -7.12
N LEU A 139 17.59 -1.13 -7.55
CA LEU A 139 16.17 -1.43 -7.69
C LEU A 139 15.93 -2.53 -8.72
N ALA A 140 16.66 -2.54 -9.85
CA ALA A 140 16.53 -3.58 -10.87
C ALA A 140 16.84 -4.97 -10.30
N ARG A 141 17.94 -5.09 -9.54
CA ARG A 141 18.29 -6.35 -8.86
C ARG A 141 17.24 -6.79 -7.85
N GLU A 142 16.69 -5.85 -7.10
CA GLU A 142 15.63 -6.14 -6.13
C GLU A 142 14.33 -6.57 -6.83
N ILE A 143 13.93 -5.91 -7.92
CA ILE A 143 12.73 -6.29 -8.71
C ILE A 143 12.87 -7.70 -9.27
N GLU A 144 14.03 -8.07 -9.84
CA GLU A 144 14.22 -9.44 -10.32
C GLU A 144 14.16 -10.47 -9.18
N ARG A 145 14.68 -10.14 -8.01
CA ARG A 145 14.54 -10.99 -6.81
C ARG A 145 13.07 -11.14 -6.43
N VAL A 146 12.32 -10.03 -6.36
CA VAL A 146 10.88 -10.04 -6.02
C VAL A 146 10.09 -10.87 -7.03
N LYS A 147 10.36 -10.75 -8.32
CA LYS A 147 9.71 -11.57 -9.36
C LYS A 147 9.99 -13.06 -9.17
N SER A 148 11.22 -13.42 -8.88
CA SER A 148 11.62 -14.83 -8.75
C SER A 148 11.06 -15.51 -7.50
N GLN A 149 10.97 -14.80 -6.37
CA GLN A 149 10.54 -15.35 -5.09
C GLN A 149 9.06 -15.06 -4.74
N GLY A 150 8.41 -14.11 -5.43
CA GLY A 150 7.00 -13.76 -5.24
C GLY A 150 6.70 -12.83 -4.05
N TYR A 151 7.72 -12.36 -3.33
CA TYR A 151 7.57 -11.44 -2.20
C TYR A 151 8.68 -10.40 -2.17
N ALA A 152 8.47 -9.31 -1.44
CA ALA A 152 9.47 -8.28 -1.19
C ALA A 152 9.68 -8.09 0.32
N LEU A 153 10.89 -7.72 0.69
CA LEU A 153 11.23 -7.31 2.06
C LEU A 153 11.55 -5.81 2.06
N ASP A 154 11.05 -5.10 3.05
CA ASP A 154 11.54 -3.78 3.44
C ASP A 154 12.35 -3.98 4.73
N ARG A 155 13.67 -3.83 4.63
CA ARG A 155 14.61 -4.01 5.74
C ARG A 155 15.02 -2.65 6.30
N GLU A 156 14.04 -1.94 6.87
CA GLU A 156 14.25 -0.56 7.36
C GLU A 156 14.64 0.40 6.22
N GLU A 157 14.12 0.16 5.01
CA GLU A 157 14.42 0.99 3.83
C GLU A 157 13.57 2.26 3.81
N PHE A 158 12.32 2.19 4.27
CA PHE A 158 11.40 3.32 4.34
C PHE A 158 11.42 4.00 5.70
N GLU A 159 11.41 3.23 6.79
CA GLU A 159 11.38 3.73 8.15
C GLU A 159 12.29 2.90 9.05
N GLN A 160 13.18 3.57 9.79
CA GLN A 160 14.04 2.92 10.75
C GLN A 160 13.24 2.28 11.88
N GLY A 161 13.63 1.09 12.31
CA GLY A 161 12.94 0.35 13.37
C GLY A 161 11.73 -0.47 12.89
N VAL A 162 11.44 -0.51 11.58
CA VAL A 162 10.34 -1.30 11.00
C VAL A 162 10.84 -2.16 9.85
N LYS A 163 10.53 -3.45 9.87
CA LYS A 163 10.69 -4.37 8.73
C LYS A 163 9.33 -4.77 8.21
N CYS A 164 9.20 -4.89 6.89
CA CYS A 164 7.96 -5.35 6.27
C CYS A 164 8.22 -6.50 5.30
N ILE A 165 7.24 -7.41 5.22
CA ILE A 165 7.17 -8.47 4.21
C ILE A 165 5.94 -8.20 3.38
N GLY A 166 6.09 -8.03 2.06
CA GLY A 166 4.99 -7.74 1.14
C GLY A 166 4.83 -8.81 0.08
N VAL A 167 3.59 -8.98 -0.39
CA VAL A 167 3.25 -9.86 -1.51
C VAL A 167 2.27 -9.16 -2.46
N PRO A 168 2.34 -9.40 -3.78
CA PRO A 168 1.43 -8.81 -4.76
C PRO A 168 0.09 -9.55 -4.78
N ILE A 169 -0.98 -8.86 -5.10
CA ILE A 169 -2.27 -9.45 -5.49
C ILE A 169 -2.37 -9.31 -7.01
N LEU A 170 -2.42 -10.44 -7.70
CA LEU A 170 -2.30 -10.49 -9.15
C LEU A 170 -3.66 -10.65 -9.84
N ASN A 171 -3.82 -9.96 -10.95
CA ASN A 171 -4.95 -10.17 -11.87
C ASN A 171 -4.67 -11.37 -12.81
N ARG A 172 -5.57 -11.61 -13.78
CA ARG A 172 -5.47 -12.68 -14.78
C ARG A 172 -4.25 -12.58 -15.70
N THR A 173 -3.75 -11.36 -15.93
CA THR A 173 -2.60 -11.15 -16.80
C THR A 173 -1.26 -11.22 -16.04
N GLY A 174 -1.28 -11.60 -14.75
CA GLY A 174 -0.11 -11.63 -13.90
C GLY A 174 0.38 -10.27 -13.43
N LYS A 175 -0.40 -9.18 -13.65
CA LYS A 175 -0.06 -7.84 -13.17
C LYS A 175 -0.59 -7.63 -11.75
N ALA A 176 0.20 -6.96 -10.90
CA ALA A 176 -0.24 -6.57 -9.58
C ALA A 176 -1.30 -5.46 -9.63
N ILE A 177 -2.46 -5.72 -9.03
CA ILE A 177 -3.56 -4.75 -8.87
C ILE A 177 -3.61 -4.16 -7.46
N ALA A 178 -3.06 -4.88 -6.50
CA ALA A 178 -2.87 -4.47 -5.11
C ALA A 178 -1.67 -5.21 -4.52
N ALA A 179 -1.28 -4.87 -3.31
CA ALA A 179 -0.32 -5.63 -2.51
C ALA A 179 -0.75 -5.63 -1.04
N ILE A 180 -0.40 -6.70 -0.32
CA ILE A 180 -0.58 -6.79 1.13
C ILE A 180 0.78 -6.94 1.81
N SER A 181 0.92 -6.45 3.03
CA SER A 181 2.15 -6.63 3.82
C SER A 181 1.89 -6.84 5.30
N ILE A 182 2.82 -7.53 5.95
CA ILE A 182 2.98 -7.53 7.40
C ILE A 182 4.06 -6.50 7.75
N SER A 183 3.77 -5.62 8.70
CA SER A 183 4.72 -4.60 9.19
C SER A 183 5.02 -4.83 10.65
N ILE A 184 6.30 -4.98 10.98
CA ILE A 184 6.76 -5.48 12.28
C ILE A 184 7.89 -4.58 12.79
N PRO A 185 7.81 -4.07 14.03
CA PRO A 185 8.93 -3.41 14.68
C PRO A 185 10.15 -4.35 14.81
N THR A 186 11.34 -3.82 14.54
CA THR A 186 12.59 -4.62 14.46
C THR A 186 12.91 -5.40 15.73
N PHE A 187 12.53 -4.88 16.90
CA PHE A 187 12.76 -5.56 18.17
C PHE A 187 11.88 -6.82 18.41
N ARG A 188 10.85 -7.05 17.55
CA ARG A 188 9.97 -8.23 17.63
C ARG A 188 10.17 -9.23 16.49
N ILE A 189 10.91 -8.86 15.45
CA ILE A 189 11.09 -9.73 14.29
C ILE A 189 12.48 -10.35 14.30
N THR A 190 12.52 -11.66 14.13
CA THR A 190 13.74 -12.44 13.88
C THR A 190 13.71 -13.00 12.45
N GLU A 191 14.84 -13.48 11.94
CA GLU A 191 14.88 -14.08 10.60
C GLU A 191 14.00 -15.35 10.53
N GLU A 192 13.90 -16.13 11.61
CA GLU A 192 13.01 -17.29 11.68
C GLU A 192 11.53 -16.90 11.53
N LYS A 193 11.11 -15.79 12.13
CA LYS A 193 9.75 -15.25 11.95
C LYS A 193 9.51 -14.76 10.53
N ILE A 194 10.50 -14.18 9.88
CA ILE A 194 10.38 -13.79 8.48
C ILE A 194 10.15 -15.04 7.63
N GLU A 195 10.93 -16.11 7.86
CA GLU A 195 10.78 -17.38 7.16
C GLU A 195 9.43 -18.06 7.43
N GLU A 196 8.88 -17.93 8.63
CA GLU A 196 7.54 -18.41 8.99
C GLU A 196 6.42 -17.63 8.28
N PHE A 197 6.54 -16.30 8.21
CA PHE A 197 5.48 -15.44 7.68
C PHE A 197 5.43 -15.39 6.15
N ILE A 198 6.54 -15.61 5.45
CA ILE A 198 6.61 -15.63 3.98
C ILE A 198 5.62 -16.65 3.37
N PRO A 199 5.65 -17.94 3.74
CA PRO A 199 4.71 -18.93 3.17
C PRO A 199 3.24 -18.58 3.47
N LEU A 200 2.95 -18.03 4.66
CA LEU A 200 1.62 -17.61 5.03
C LEU A 200 1.12 -16.48 4.12
N LEU A 201 1.95 -15.46 3.89
CA LEU A 201 1.63 -14.36 2.98
C LEU A 201 1.46 -14.82 1.54
N LEU A 202 2.37 -15.65 1.02
CA LEU A 202 2.30 -16.18 -0.34
C LEU A 202 1.02 -16.98 -0.58
N LYS A 203 0.64 -17.85 0.37
CA LYS A 203 -0.61 -18.59 0.33
C LYS A 203 -1.81 -17.66 0.29
N THR A 204 -1.87 -16.69 1.21
CA THR A 204 -2.96 -15.70 1.27
C THR A 204 -3.06 -14.87 -0.01
N SER A 205 -1.92 -14.45 -0.57
CA SER A 205 -1.86 -13.74 -1.86
C SER A 205 -2.45 -14.55 -3.00
N SER A 206 -2.13 -15.84 -3.07
CA SER A 206 -2.67 -16.76 -4.08
C SER A 206 -4.18 -16.92 -3.96
N GLU A 207 -4.69 -17.16 -2.76
CA GLU A 207 -6.12 -17.32 -2.49
C GLU A 207 -6.92 -16.06 -2.86
N ILE A 208 -6.41 -14.88 -2.48
CA ILE A 208 -7.03 -13.59 -2.84
C ILE A 208 -7.02 -13.41 -4.37
N SER A 209 -5.89 -13.65 -5.01
CA SER A 209 -5.73 -13.48 -6.46
C SER A 209 -6.66 -14.41 -7.24
N GLU A 210 -6.83 -15.65 -6.80
CA GLU A 210 -7.79 -16.61 -7.37
C GLU A 210 -9.23 -16.14 -7.21
N LYS A 211 -9.61 -15.73 -6.00
CA LYS A 211 -10.96 -15.24 -5.71
C LYS A 211 -11.33 -14.03 -6.55
N LEU A 212 -10.41 -13.07 -6.70
CA LEU A 212 -10.62 -11.89 -7.54
C LEU A 212 -10.74 -12.25 -9.03
N ARG A 213 -9.95 -13.20 -9.52
CA ARG A 213 -10.05 -13.72 -10.90
C ARG A 213 -11.40 -14.34 -11.15
N TYR A 214 -11.89 -15.19 -10.25
CA TYR A 214 -13.23 -15.81 -10.36
C TYR A 214 -14.35 -14.77 -10.38
N LEU A 215 -14.32 -13.77 -9.52
CA LEU A 215 -15.36 -12.73 -9.47
C LEU A 215 -15.41 -11.84 -10.72
N GLN A 216 -14.26 -11.63 -11.37
CA GLN A 216 -14.21 -10.95 -12.67
C GLN A 216 -14.80 -11.80 -13.80
N GLU A 217 -14.81 -13.14 -13.69
CA GLU A 217 -15.47 -14.06 -14.63
C GLU A 217 -16.98 -14.01 -14.51
N VAL A 218 -17.49 -13.98 -13.30
CA VAL A 218 -18.94 -14.04 -13.02
C VAL A 218 -19.63 -12.70 -13.32
N LYS A 219 -18.92 -11.57 -13.11
CA LYS A 219 -19.52 -10.23 -13.37
C LYS A 219 -19.47 -9.79 -14.83
N GLY A 220 -18.76 -10.53 -15.74
CA GLY A 220 -18.58 -10.17 -17.14
C GLY A 220 -17.80 -8.86 -17.36
N PRO A 221 -17.47 -8.49 -18.63
CA PRO A 221 -16.90 -7.19 -18.93
C PRO A 221 -17.89 -6.06 -18.70
#